data_0672ffaf1e048919cbebfeb776181afd
#
_entry.id   0672ffaf1e048919cbebfeb776181afd
#
_cell.length_a   1.000
_cell.length_b   1.000
_cell.length_c   1.000
_cell.angle_alpha   90.00
_cell.angle_beta   90.00
_cell.angle_gamma   90.00
#
_symmetry.space_group_name_H-M   'P 1'
#
loop_
_entity.id
_entity.type
_entity.pdbx_description
1 polymer ?
#
loop_
_entity_poly.entity_id
_entity_poly.type
_entity_poly.pdbx_seq_one_letter_code
_entity_poly.pdbx_strand_id
1 'polypeptide(L)'
;GRMDVVAFQIVTVGKEASERFDRLQAVADYAEAYFSHGLSVQTAEATAEYLHRHIRHELGLSENQGKRYSWGYPAIPELEDHKKVFALLPAEAALGMSLTSACQLVPEQSTAAIILHHPQAKYYSLGETRVEQLMK
;
A
#
# COMPACT_ATOMS: atom_id res chain seq x y z
N GLY A 1 25.29 -6.71 17.93
CA GLY A 1 24.72 -6.15 16.74
C GLY A 1 24.17 -4.76 16.99
N ARG A 2 24.08 -3.92 15.96
CA ARG A 2 23.43 -2.62 16.05
C ARG A 2 21.92 -2.82 15.96
N MET A 3 21.17 -2.12 16.81
CA MET A 3 19.72 -1.99 16.65
C MET A 3 19.43 -1.08 15.45
N ASP A 4 18.45 -1.45 14.65
CA ASP A 4 17.94 -0.66 13.52
C ASP A 4 16.45 -0.42 13.70
N VAL A 5 15.89 0.47 12.88
CA VAL A 5 14.48 0.84 12.91
C VAL A 5 13.80 0.39 11.62
N VAL A 6 12.65 -0.23 11.76
CA VAL A 6 11.73 -0.51 10.67
C VAL A 6 10.43 0.22 10.92
N ALA A 7 9.87 0.84 9.90
CA ALA A 7 8.57 1.51 10.01
C ALA A 7 7.48 0.74 9.28
N PHE A 8 6.25 0.84 9.79
CA PHE A 8 5.05 0.33 9.15
C PHE A 8 4.10 1.48 8.92
N GLN A 9 3.38 1.44 7.81
CA GLN A 9 2.34 2.42 7.53
C GLN A 9 1.10 1.75 6.96
N ILE A 10 -0.05 2.33 7.25
CA ILE A 10 -1.34 2.06 6.60
C ILE A 10 -1.93 3.39 6.19
N VAL A 11 -2.44 3.45 4.96
CA VAL A 11 -3.11 4.62 4.38
C VAL A 11 -4.40 4.18 3.74
N THR A 12 -5.45 4.96 3.90
CA THR A 12 -6.74 4.77 3.23
C THR A 12 -7.33 6.11 2.82
N VAL A 13 -8.09 6.12 1.73
CA VAL A 13 -8.92 7.26 1.33
C VAL A 13 -10.26 7.25 2.07
N GLY A 14 -10.59 6.13 2.72
CA GLY A 14 -11.84 5.94 3.45
C GLY A 14 -12.91 5.20 2.64
N LYS A 15 -13.92 4.72 3.36
CA LYS A 15 -15.02 3.92 2.79
C LYS A 15 -15.87 4.70 1.78
N GLU A 16 -15.93 6.00 1.91
CA GLU A 16 -16.70 6.89 1.04
C GLU A 16 -16.27 6.77 -0.43
N ALA A 17 -14.99 6.45 -0.68
CA ALA A 17 -14.48 6.22 -2.02
C ALA A 17 -15.09 4.95 -2.65
N SER A 18 -15.16 3.85 -1.91
CA SER A 18 -15.82 2.62 -2.36
C SER A 18 -17.33 2.81 -2.51
N GLU A 19 -17.99 3.44 -1.57
CA GLU A 19 -19.44 3.74 -1.63
C GLU A 19 -19.79 4.64 -2.83
N ARG A 20 -18.91 5.58 -3.18
CA ARG A 20 -19.08 6.40 -4.39
C ARG A 20 -18.95 5.55 -5.65
N PHE A 21 -17.95 4.70 -5.71
CA PHE A 21 -17.76 3.79 -6.85
C PHE A 21 -18.99 2.90 -7.06
N ASP A 22 -19.49 2.26 -6.00
CA ASP A 22 -20.66 1.39 -6.06
C ASP A 22 -21.92 2.13 -6.50
N ARG A 23 -22.15 3.35 -6.00
CA ARG A 23 -23.28 4.19 -6.42
C ARG A 23 -23.23 4.53 -7.90
N LEU A 24 -22.07 4.89 -8.41
CA LEU A 24 -21.89 5.23 -9.83
C LEU A 24 -22.09 4.00 -10.72
N GLN A 25 -21.60 2.84 -10.30
CA GLN A 25 -21.86 1.59 -11.01
C GLN A 25 -23.35 1.22 -11.03
N ALA A 26 -24.07 1.41 -9.93
CA ALA A 26 -25.49 1.10 -9.83
C ALA A 26 -26.37 1.92 -10.79
N VAL A 27 -25.93 3.12 -11.17
CA VAL A 27 -26.62 3.97 -12.16
C VAL A 27 -25.98 3.88 -13.56
N ALA A 28 -25.13 2.88 -13.80
CA ALA A 28 -24.42 2.63 -15.05
C ALA A 28 -23.51 3.78 -15.53
N ASP A 29 -23.09 4.67 -14.64
CA ASP A 29 -22.07 5.70 -14.92
C ASP A 29 -20.67 5.13 -14.73
N TYR A 30 -20.32 4.19 -15.58
CA TYR A 30 -19.06 3.45 -15.48
C TYR A 30 -17.81 4.32 -15.70
N ALA A 31 -17.90 5.33 -16.57
CA ALA A 31 -16.78 6.23 -16.84
C ALA A 31 -16.40 7.02 -15.58
N GLU A 32 -17.38 7.66 -14.94
CA GLU A 32 -17.17 8.43 -13.71
C GLU A 32 -16.75 7.49 -12.55
N ALA A 33 -17.33 6.28 -12.48
CA ALA A 33 -16.94 5.27 -11.49
C ALA A 33 -15.44 4.95 -11.58
N TYR A 34 -14.92 4.64 -12.77
CA TYR A 34 -13.52 4.30 -12.95
C TYR A 34 -12.58 5.50 -12.76
N PHE A 35 -12.97 6.70 -13.18
CA PHE A 35 -12.18 7.91 -12.90
C PHE A 35 -12.11 8.19 -11.40
N SER A 36 -13.24 8.10 -10.70
CA SER A 36 -13.31 8.29 -9.25
C SER A 36 -12.45 7.26 -8.49
N HIS A 37 -12.53 6.00 -8.89
CA HIS A 37 -11.72 4.92 -8.34
C HIS A 37 -10.22 5.17 -8.58
N GLY A 38 -9.83 5.47 -9.82
CA GLY A 38 -8.43 5.74 -10.18
C GLY A 38 -7.86 6.93 -9.40
N LEU A 39 -8.62 8.01 -9.27
CA LEU A 39 -8.22 9.17 -8.46
C LEU A 39 -8.01 8.79 -6.99
N SER A 40 -8.91 7.98 -6.44
CA SER A 40 -8.82 7.53 -5.05
C SER A 40 -7.58 6.66 -4.81
N VAL A 41 -7.27 5.74 -5.71
CA VAL A 41 -6.05 4.92 -5.66
C VAL A 41 -4.79 5.80 -5.72
N GLN A 42 -4.74 6.76 -6.66
CA GLN A 42 -3.61 7.69 -6.78
C GLN A 42 -3.47 8.57 -5.53
N THR A 43 -4.57 8.95 -4.91
CA THR A 43 -4.57 9.72 -3.65
C THR A 43 -3.98 8.89 -2.51
N ALA A 44 -4.35 7.62 -2.38
CA ALA A 44 -3.77 6.72 -1.39
C ALA A 44 -2.26 6.58 -1.57
N GLU A 45 -1.78 6.37 -2.81
CA GLU A 45 -0.36 6.26 -3.12
C GLU A 45 0.41 7.56 -2.84
N ALA A 46 -0.14 8.71 -3.22
CA ALA A 46 0.46 10.01 -2.93
C ALA A 46 0.56 10.29 -1.43
N THR A 47 -0.46 9.91 -0.66
CA THR A 47 -0.47 10.03 0.79
C THR A 47 0.56 9.11 1.44
N ALA A 48 0.71 7.88 0.93
CA ALA A 48 1.72 6.95 1.39
C ALA A 48 3.15 7.47 1.13
N GLU A 49 3.39 8.11 -0.01
CA GLU A 49 4.68 8.74 -0.30
C GLU A 49 4.93 9.98 0.57
N TYR A 50 3.91 10.80 0.81
CA TYR A 50 4.01 11.93 1.73
C TYR A 50 4.41 11.45 3.14
N LEU A 51 3.74 10.41 3.65
CA LEU A 51 4.06 9.84 4.95
C LEU A 51 5.47 9.24 4.99
N HIS A 52 5.91 8.59 3.92
CA HIS A 52 7.27 8.07 3.82
C HIS A 52 8.34 9.19 3.87
N ARG A 53 8.10 10.32 3.22
CA ARG A 53 8.97 11.51 3.32
C ARG A 53 9.01 12.05 4.75
N HIS A 54 7.87 12.10 5.42
CA HIS A 54 7.79 12.51 6.81
C HIS A 54 8.62 11.61 7.73
N ILE A 55 8.51 10.29 7.58
CA ILE A 55 9.31 9.30 8.32
C ILE A 55 10.80 9.50 8.06
N ARG A 56 11.23 9.70 6.81
CA ARG A 56 12.63 10.00 6.50
C ARG A 56 13.11 11.25 7.21
N HIS A 57 12.32 12.30 7.19
CA HIS A 57 12.65 13.56 7.86
C HIS A 57 12.81 13.38 9.38
N GLU A 58 11.89 12.67 10.03
CA GLU A 58 11.97 12.38 11.46
C GLU A 58 13.22 11.58 11.85
N LEU A 59 13.65 10.67 10.98
CA LEU A 59 14.84 9.84 11.19
C LEU A 59 16.15 10.51 10.75
N GLY A 60 16.10 11.74 10.23
CA GLY A 60 17.27 12.45 9.72
C GLY A 60 17.92 11.80 8.50
N LEU A 61 17.13 11.11 7.67
CA LEU A 61 17.60 10.41 6.47
C LEU A 61 17.52 11.32 5.24
N SER A 62 18.28 10.99 4.20
CA SER A 62 18.18 11.66 2.91
C SER A 62 16.84 11.35 2.22
N GLU A 63 16.36 12.24 1.37
CA GLU A 63 15.05 12.13 0.69
C GLU A 63 14.87 10.84 -0.12
N ASN A 64 15.96 10.23 -0.57
CA ASN A 64 15.93 9.04 -1.43
C ASN A 64 16.34 7.75 -0.70
N GLN A 65 16.68 7.84 0.58
CA GLN A 65 17.15 6.68 1.34
C GLN A 65 15.99 5.76 1.73
N GLY A 66 16.22 4.46 1.54
CA GLY A 66 15.24 3.43 1.87
C GLY A 66 14.12 3.30 0.84
N LYS A 67 13.31 2.29 1.02
CA LYS A 67 12.18 1.94 0.16
C LYS A 67 10.99 1.48 0.98
N ARG A 68 9.81 1.72 0.41
CA ARG A 68 8.51 1.29 0.91
C ARG A 68 8.08 0.05 0.12
N TYR A 69 7.83 -1.05 0.83
CA TYR A 69 7.41 -2.32 0.23
C TYR A 69 6.00 -2.66 0.70
N SER A 70 5.09 -2.83 -0.25
CA SER A 70 3.71 -3.26 0.02
C SER A 70 3.58 -4.77 -0.15
N TRP A 71 2.65 -5.37 0.61
CA TRP A 71 2.31 -6.79 0.48
C TRP A 71 1.52 -7.06 -0.80
N GLY A 72 1.63 -8.28 -1.31
CA GLY A 72 1.03 -8.68 -2.59
C GLY A 72 1.89 -8.36 -3.83
N TYR A 73 3.09 -7.81 -3.63
CA TYR A 73 4.06 -7.52 -4.67
C TYR A 73 5.26 -8.49 -4.60
N PRO A 74 6.10 -8.59 -5.66
CA PRO A 74 7.16 -9.61 -5.74
C PRO A 74 8.14 -9.64 -4.56
N ALA A 75 8.36 -8.51 -3.88
CA ALA A 75 9.25 -8.46 -2.72
C ALA A 75 8.63 -9.11 -1.48
N ILE A 76 7.31 -8.98 -1.30
CA ILE A 76 6.55 -9.54 -0.17
C ILE A 76 5.19 -10.02 -0.71
N PRO A 77 5.11 -11.23 -1.28
CA PRO A 77 3.89 -11.70 -1.95
C PRO A 77 2.74 -12.07 -0.99
N GLU A 78 3.05 -12.39 0.26
CA GLU A 78 2.09 -12.95 1.22
C GLU A 78 1.13 -11.89 1.79
N LEU A 79 -0.11 -11.86 1.32
CA LEU A 79 -1.14 -10.95 1.85
C LEU A 79 -1.54 -11.25 3.30
N GLU A 80 -1.34 -12.47 3.78
CA GLU A 80 -1.65 -12.83 5.17
C GLU A 80 -0.89 -12.00 6.20
N ASP A 81 0.26 -11.44 5.83
CA ASP A 81 1.04 -10.56 6.69
C ASP A 81 0.33 -9.24 7.01
N HIS A 82 -0.71 -8.86 6.27
CA HIS A 82 -1.60 -7.76 6.66
C HIS A 82 -2.17 -7.95 8.06
N LYS A 83 -2.45 -9.18 8.50
CA LYS A 83 -2.91 -9.48 9.87
C LYS A 83 -1.90 -9.02 10.92
N LYS A 84 -0.59 -9.18 10.64
CA LYS A 84 0.48 -8.72 11.55
C LYS A 84 0.52 -7.20 11.62
N VAL A 85 0.36 -6.52 10.47
CA VAL A 85 0.33 -5.06 10.42
C VAL A 85 -0.88 -4.51 11.19
N PHE A 86 -2.05 -5.12 11.04
CA PHE A 86 -3.27 -4.76 11.78
C PHE A 86 -3.14 -5.03 13.28
N ALA A 87 -2.34 -6.00 13.69
CA ALA A 87 -2.02 -6.22 15.09
C ALA A 87 -1.06 -5.16 15.67
N LEU A 88 -0.20 -4.57 14.84
CA LEU A 88 0.75 -3.52 15.25
C LEU A 88 0.14 -2.12 15.20
N LEU A 89 -0.74 -1.86 14.22
CA LEU A 89 -1.36 -0.56 13.98
C LEU A 89 -2.89 -0.69 14.12
N PRO A 90 -3.55 0.20 14.87
CA PRO A 90 -4.99 0.10 15.16
C PRO A 90 -5.85 0.53 13.97
N ALA A 91 -5.66 -0.08 12.80
CA ALA A 91 -6.30 0.32 11.55
C ALA A 91 -7.83 0.21 11.60
N GLU A 92 -8.37 -0.81 12.27
CA GLU A 92 -9.82 -0.95 12.45
C GLU A 92 -10.40 0.19 13.28
N ALA A 93 -9.81 0.45 14.44
CA ALA A 93 -10.33 1.45 15.37
C ALA A 93 -10.08 2.89 14.89
N ALA A 94 -8.92 3.16 14.29
CA ALA A 94 -8.52 4.51 13.91
C ALA A 94 -8.99 4.91 12.50
N LEU A 95 -9.10 3.95 11.57
CA LEU A 95 -9.34 4.22 10.16
C LEU A 95 -10.61 3.52 9.62
N GLY A 96 -11.28 2.71 10.42
CA GLY A 96 -12.45 1.94 9.99
C GLY A 96 -12.14 0.91 8.91
N MET A 97 -10.89 0.46 8.82
CA MET A 97 -10.45 -0.52 7.84
C MET A 97 -10.70 -1.94 8.32
N SER A 98 -10.76 -2.87 7.37
CA SER A 98 -10.83 -4.31 7.67
C SER A 98 -10.06 -5.11 6.62
N LEU A 99 -10.02 -6.44 6.81
CA LEU A 99 -9.44 -7.38 5.84
C LEU A 99 -10.52 -8.31 5.31
N THR A 100 -10.45 -8.63 4.01
CA THR A 100 -11.26 -9.71 3.45
C THR A 100 -10.78 -11.08 3.96
N SER A 101 -11.52 -12.16 3.66
CA SER A 101 -11.08 -13.53 3.94
C SER A 101 -9.75 -13.89 3.25
N ALA A 102 -9.44 -13.25 2.12
CA ALA A 102 -8.17 -13.36 1.39
C ALA A 102 -7.10 -12.35 1.87
N CYS A 103 -7.32 -11.70 3.00
CA CYS A 103 -6.40 -10.71 3.59
C CYS A 103 -6.14 -9.47 2.72
N GLN A 104 -7.05 -9.13 1.82
CA GLN A 104 -7.02 -7.87 1.08
C GLN A 104 -7.54 -6.72 1.96
N LEU A 105 -7.00 -5.52 1.76
CA LEU A 105 -7.42 -4.32 2.47
C LEU A 105 -8.83 -3.87 2.06
N VAL A 106 -9.63 -3.47 3.03
CA VAL A 106 -10.96 -2.86 2.85
C VAL A 106 -10.99 -1.52 3.59
N PRO A 107 -11.31 -0.43 2.92
CA PRO A 107 -11.59 -0.28 1.48
C PRO A 107 -10.36 -0.56 0.61
N GLU A 108 -10.56 -0.97 -0.65
CA GLU A 108 -9.47 -1.33 -1.56
C GLU A 108 -8.59 -0.13 -1.97
N GLN A 109 -9.11 1.11 -1.88
CA GLN A 109 -8.36 2.35 -2.09
C GLN A 109 -7.47 2.65 -0.87
N SER A 110 -6.64 1.70 -0.54
CA SER A 110 -5.78 1.69 0.64
C SER A 110 -4.45 1.02 0.33
N THR A 111 -3.43 1.31 1.12
CA THR A 111 -2.12 0.65 1.02
C THR A 111 -1.54 0.42 2.41
N ALA A 112 -0.89 -0.72 2.57
CA ALA A 112 -0.12 -1.05 3.76
C ALA A 112 1.30 -1.41 3.34
N ALA A 113 2.29 -0.94 4.08
CA ALA A 113 3.69 -1.14 3.73
C ALA A 113 4.61 -1.25 4.93
N ILE A 114 5.72 -1.94 4.71
CA ILE A 114 6.92 -1.90 5.52
C ILE A 114 7.95 -0.98 4.86
N ILE A 115 8.64 -0.18 5.66
CA ILE A 115 9.65 0.77 5.20
C ILE A 115 11.00 0.36 5.74
N LEU A 116 11.93 0.06 4.83
CA LEU A 116 13.30 -0.29 5.14
C LEU A 116 14.21 0.87 4.79
N HIS A 117 15.07 1.28 5.71
CA HIS A 117 15.91 2.49 5.58
C HIS A 117 17.32 2.23 5.07
N HIS A 118 17.64 0.98 4.73
CA HIS A 118 18.98 0.63 4.24
C HIS A 118 19.29 1.40 2.95
N PRO A 119 20.50 2.00 2.81
CA PRO A 119 20.87 2.78 1.62
C PRO A 119 20.83 1.97 0.32
N GLN A 120 21.02 0.65 0.40
CA GLN A 120 21.00 -0.26 -0.74
C GLN A 120 19.60 -0.87 -0.99
N ALA A 121 18.57 -0.46 -0.25
CA ALA A 121 17.22 -0.93 -0.50
C ALA A 121 16.77 -0.54 -1.93
N LYS A 122 16.25 -1.52 -2.68
CA LYS A 122 15.83 -1.34 -4.08
C LYS A 122 14.58 -2.15 -4.36
N TYR A 123 13.82 -1.72 -5.36
CA TYR A 123 12.71 -2.52 -5.88
C TYR A 123 13.24 -3.62 -6.79
N TYR A 124 12.60 -4.78 -6.71
CA TYR A 124 12.82 -5.88 -7.65
C TYR A 124 11.81 -5.76 -8.78
N SER A 125 12.29 -5.59 -10.00
CA SER A 125 11.50 -5.82 -11.19
C SER A 125 11.82 -7.22 -11.72
N LEU A 126 10.80 -8.02 -11.98
CA LEU A 126 10.97 -9.21 -12.79
C LEU A 126 11.22 -8.71 -14.21
N GLY A 127 12.46 -8.80 -14.68
CA GLY A 127 12.78 -8.43 -16.06
C GLY A 127 11.98 -9.29 -17.05
N GLU A 128 11.59 -8.72 -18.18
CA GLU A 128 10.81 -9.40 -19.24
C GLU A 128 11.37 -10.77 -19.61
N THR A 129 12.70 -10.93 -19.62
CA THR A 129 13.40 -12.18 -19.93
C THR A 129 13.08 -13.35 -18.98
N ARG A 130 12.66 -13.08 -17.75
CA ARG A 130 12.35 -14.12 -16.75
C ARG A 130 10.89 -14.56 -16.83
N VAL A 131 10.01 -13.68 -17.27
CA VAL A 131 8.59 -14.00 -17.52
C VAL A 131 8.49 -14.91 -18.73
N GLU A 132 9.24 -14.66 -19.82
CA GLU A 132 9.30 -15.51 -21.00
C GLU A 132 9.86 -16.91 -20.73
N GLN A 133 10.79 -17.06 -19.77
CA GLN A 133 11.34 -18.35 -19.36
C GLN A 133 10.40 -19.17 -18.50
N LEU A 134 9.47 -18.56 -17.77
CA LEU A 134 8.47 -19.24 -16.95
C LEU A 134 7.21 -19.62 -17.74
N MET A 135 7.01 -19.06 -18.93
CA MET A 135 5.88 -19.34 -19.82
C MET A 135 6.20 -20.38 -20.92
N LYS A 136 7.41 -20.94 -20.95
CA LYS A 136 7.84 -22.06 -21.78
C LYS A 136 7.94 -23.35 -20.98
#